data_310742141dc1823eef333e335cbb3175
#
_entry.id   310742141dc1823eef333e335cbb3175
#
_cell.length_a   1.000
_cell.length_b   1.000
_cell.length_c   1.000
_cell.angle_alpha   90.00
_cell.angle_beta   90.00
_cell.angle_gamma   90.00
#
_symmetry.space_group_name_H-M   'P 1'
#
loop_
_entity.id
_entity.type
_entity.pdbx_description
1 polymer ?
#
loop_
_entity_poly.entity_id
_entity_poly.type
_entity_poly.pdbx_seq_one_letter_code
_entity_poly.pdbx_strand_id
1 'polypeptide(L)'
;KKKNGKTEAYQKFPQKEGVFMADKMCENNQVTIMGEIVSDFSYSHEVYGEGFYMVEVSVHRLSSFVDYIPVMVSERLVNVQESAEGKCVYITGQFRSFNRHEEHKNRLVLSVFAREFELVEQFEEENAANQIFLDGFICKESVYRKTPLGREIADLLVAVNRSYGKSDYIPCICWGRNARFASGFEVGSHVQIWGRIQSREYVKKVSETQVEQRVAYEVSVSKIEFLE
;
A
#
# COMPACT_ATOMS: atom_id res chain seq x y z
N LYS A 1 17.27 39.51 20.69
CA LYS A 1 17.20 38.76 19.41
C LYS A 1 16.76 37.33 19.74
N LYS A 2 15.46 37.03 19.53
CA LYS A 2 14.85 35.71 19.73
C LYS A 2 15.15 34.86 18.53
N LYS A 3 15.75 33.69 18.73
CA LYS A 3 15.83 32.61 17.73
C LYS A 3 14.55 31.76 17.83
N ASN A 4 13.71 31.79 16.78
CA ASN A 4 12.59 30.90 16.63
C ASN A 4 13.11 29.54 16.14
N GLY A 5 13.12 28.53 17.01
CA GLY A 5 13.24 27.15 16.62
C GLY A 5 11.88 26.65 16.16
N LYS A 6 11.72 26.38 14.88
CA LYS A 6 10.59 25.60 14.38
C LYS A 6 10.84 24.13 14.72
N THR A 7 10.14 23.65 15.72
CA THR A 7 10.03 22.21 16.00
C THR A 7 9.06 21.63 14.96
N GLU A 8 9.54 20.79 14.06
CA GLU A 8 8.71 20.02 13.17
C GLU A 8 7.82 19.08 14.00
N ALA A 9 6.53 19.38 13.99
CA ALA A 9 5.53 18.54 14.63
C ALA A 9 5.35 17.28 13.78
N TYR A 10 5.90 16.15 14.22
CA TYR A 10 5.49 14.84 13.75
C TYR A 10 4.01 14.66 14.10
N GLN A 11 3.15 14.63 13.09
CA GLN A 11 1.74 14.33 13.27
C GLN A 11 1.61 12.92 13.89
N LYS A 12 1.18 12.89 15.15
CA LYS A 12 0.74 11.65 15.80
C LYS A 12 -0.56 11.22 15.12
N PHE A 13 -0.62 9.94 14.71
CA PHE A 13 -1.86 9.31 14.33
C PHE A 13 -2.91 9.49 15.43
N PRO A 14 -4.19 9.78 15.09
CA PRO A 14 -5.24 9.87 16.09
C PRO A 14 -5.45 8.49 16.73
N GLN A 15 -5.01 8.32 17.97
CA GLN A 15 -5.34 7.13 18.77
C GLN A 15 -6.72 7.34 19.36
N LYS A 16 -7.73 6.63 18.86
CA LYS A 16 -8.98 6.44 19.60
C LYS A 16 -8.70 5.49 20.77
N GLU A 17 -8.82 5.99 21.99
CA GLU A 17 -8.78 5.15 23.20
C GLU A 17 -9.98 4.21 23.20
N GLY A 18 -9.73 2.92 23.26
CA GLY A 18 -10.72 1.88 23.50
C GLY A 18 -10.75 0.77 22.44
N VAL A 19 -9.68 -0.02 22.34
CA VAL A 19 -9.70 -1.22 21.52
C VAL A 19 -9.18 -2.43 22.31
N PHE A 20 -9.97 -3.48 22.25
CA PHE A 20 -9.77 -4.78 22.90
C PHE A 20 -8.49 -5.51 22.47
N MET A 21 -8.00 -6.43 23.32
CA MET A 21 -6.74 -7.19 23.24
C MET A 21 -6.49 -8.02 21.95
N ALA A 22 -7.34 -7.97 20.94
CA ALA A 22 -7.14 -8.67 19.66
C ALA A 22 -6.22 -7.92 18.69
N ASP A 23 -5.85 -6.68 18.94
CA ASP A 23 -5.25 -5.77 17.95
C ASP A 23 -3.71 -5.70 17.93
N LYS A 24 -3.03 -6.32 18.88
CA LYS A 24 -1.54 -6.34 18.90
C LYS A 24 -0.89 -7.04 17.69
N MET A 25 -1.65 -7.77 16.88
CA MET A 25 -1.12 -8.58 15.77
C MET A 25 -1.10 -7.86 14.41
N CYS A 26 -1.44 -6.59 14.36
CA CYS A 26 -1.55 -5.84 13.10
C CYS A 26 -0.69 -4.57 13.05
N GLU A 27 0.23 -4.44 14.00
CA GLU A 27 1.10 -3.26 14.08
C GLU A 27 2.15 -3.21 12.96
N ASN A 28 2.43 -4.34 12.32
CA ASN A 28 3.48 -4.47 11.31
C ASN A 28 3.08 -4.10 9.86
N ASN A 29 1.79 -3.80 9.64
CA ASN A 29 1.26 -3.43 8.32
C ASN A 29 0.05 -2.53 8.51
N GLN A 30 0.24 -1.25 8.38
CA GLN A 30 -0.78 -0.25 8.60
C GLN A 30 -0.91 0.66 7.38
N VAL A 31 -2.11 0.78 6.87
CA VAL A 31 -2.46 1.64 5.74
C VAL A 31 -3.55 2.61 6.15
N THR A 32 -3.39 3.84 5.72
CA THR A 32 -4.43 4.87 5.74
C THR A 32 -4.50 5.49 4.36
N ILE A 33 -5.65 5.43 3.72
CA ILE A 33 -5.92 6.11 2.46
C ILE A 33 -7.21 6.92 2.56
N MET A 34 -7.22 8.05 1.86
CA MET A 34 -8.40 8.88 1.67
C MET A 34 -8.44 9.28 0.20
N GLY A 35 -9.58 9.06 -0.44
CA GLY A 35 -9.75 9.30 -1.86
C GLY A 35 -11.20 9.20 -2.30
N GLU A 36 -11.41 9.13 -3.61
CA GLU A 36 -12.73 8.98 -4.22
C GLU A 36 -12.89 7.56 -4.79
N ILE A 37 -14.04 6.96 -4.56
CA ILE A 37 -14.40 5.65 -5.12
C ILE A 37 -14.69 5.84 -6.61
N VAL A 38 -14.01 5.09 -7.47
CA VAL A 38 -14.08 5.21 -8.94
C VAL A 38 -14.58 3.94 -9.63
N SER A 39 -15.10 2.99 -8.88
CA SER A 39 -15.70 1.77 -9.42
C SER A 39 -16.86 1.28 -8.57
N ASP A 40 -17.71 0.46 -9.14
CA ASP A 40 -18.67 -0.33 -8.37
C ASP A 40 -17.98 -1.44 -7.57
N PHE A 41 -18.67 -1.96 -6.56
CA PHE A 41 -18.23 -3.13 -5.80
C PHE A 41 -18.33 -4.38 -6.66
N SER A 42 -17.22 -5.05 -6.89
CA SER A 42 -17.16 -6.32 -7.60
C SER A 42 -16.92 -7.48 -6.64
N TYR A 43 -17.80 -8.50 -6.66
CA TYR A 43 -17.64 -9.68 -5.83
C TYR A 43 -16.30 -10.38 -6.08
N SER A 44 -15.60 -10.74 -5.01
CA SER A 44 -14.33 -11.42 -5.06
C SER A 44 -14.44 -12.87 -4.59
N HIS A 45 -14.83 -13.08 -3.35
CA HIS A 45 -14.93 -14.40 -2.72
C HIS A 45 -15.72 -14.31 -1.41
N GLU A 46 -16.00 -15.47 -0.83
CA GLU A 46 -16.64 -15.61 0.47
C GLU A 46 -15.74 -16.38 1.43
N VAL A 47 -15.75 -16.01 2.69
CA VAL A 47 -15.08 -16.72 3.78
C VAL A 47 -16.06 -16.86 4.95
N TYR A 48 -16.41 -18.10 5.28
CA TYR A 48 -17.36 -18.41 6.38
C TYR A 48 -18.69 -17.64 6.31
N GLY A 49 -19.25 -17.48 5.12
CA GLY A 49 -20.53 -16.79 4.92
C GLY A 49 -20.40 -15.26 4.91
N GLU A 50 -19.21 -14.71 4.86
CA GLU A 50 -18.94 -13.28 4.73
C GLU A 50 -18.39 -12.98 3.33
N GLY A 51 -19.13 -12.16 2.58
CA GLY A 51 -18.73 -11.75 1.21
C GLY A 51 -17.66 -10.66 1.24
N PHE A 52 -16.67 -10.80 0.35
CA PHE A 52 -15.63 -9.82 0.12
C PHE A 52 -15.70 -9.29 -1.30
N TYR A 53 -15.55 -7.98 -1.41
CA TYR A 53 -15.70 -7.24 -2.66
C TYR A 53 -14.47 -6.39 -2.94
N MET A 54 -14.16 -6.20 -4.22
CA MET A 54 -13.13 -5.28 -4.68
C MET A 54 -13.77 -3.98 -5.12
N VAL A 55 -13.14 -2.89 -4.77
CA VAL A 55 -13.46 -1.53 -5.22
C VAL A 55 -12.16 -0.79 -5.53
N GLU A 56 -12.17 0.17 -6.44
CA GLU A 56 -11.03 0.99 -6.78
C GLU A 56 -11.20 2.41 -6.22
N VAL A 57 -10.14 2.92 -5.59
CA VAL A 57 -10.11 4.25 -4.98
C VAL A 57 -9.01 5.07 -5.65
N SER A 58 -9.38 6.24 -6.18
CA SER A 58 -8.44 7.22 -6.69
C SER A 58 -7.87 8.06 -5.55
N VAL A 59 -6.56 8.15 -5.49
CA VAL A 59 -5.85 8.93 -4.48
C VAL A 59 -4.90 9.91 -5.15
N HIS A 60 -5.15 11.20 -4.95
CA HIS A 60 -4.33 12.25 -5.53
C HIS A 60 -2.97 12.35 -4.83
N ARG A 61 -1.92 12.51 -5.63
CA ARG A 61 -0.60 12.88 -5.12
C ARG A 61 -0.52 14.40 -5.00
N LEU A 62 0.41 14.91 -4.20
CA LEU A 62 0.77 16.34 -4.19
C LEU A 62 1.24 16.84 -5.58
N SER A 63 1.65 15.94 -6.45
CA SER A 63 1.84 16.17 -7.88
C SER A 63 0.52 15.87 -8.61
N SER A 64 0.35 16.31 -9.85
CA SER A 64 -0.87 16.10 -10.66
C SER A 64 -1.19 14.63 -10.99
N PHE A 65 -0.45 13.66 -10.43
CA PHE A 65 -0.68 12.24 -10.63
C PHE A 65 -1.73 11.69 -9.67
N VAL A 66 -2.51 10.72 -10.15
CA VAL A 66 -3.50 9.98 -9.38
C VAL A 66 -3.09 8.51 -9.31
N ASP A 67 -3.14 7.94 -8.12
CA ASP A 67 -2.98 6.50 -7.92
C ASP A 67 -4.36 5.86 -7.83
N TYR A 68 -4.58 4.77 -8.54
CA TYR A 68 -5.80 3.97 -8.47
C TYR A 68 -5.49 2.73 -7.63
N ILE A 69 -6.03 2.69 -6.41
CA ILE A 69 -5.65 1.68 -5.41
C ILE A 69 -6.80 0.68 -5.25
N PRO A 70 -6.56 -0.62 -5.51
CA PRO A 70 -7.55 -1.66 -5.29
C PRO A 70 -7.73 -1.90 -3.79
N VAL A 71 -8.97 -1.91 -3.35
CA VAL A 71 -9.38 -2.13 -1.97
C VAL A 71 -10.29 -3.35 -1.88
N MET A 72 -9.95 -4.28 -1.00
CA MET A 72 -10.79 -5.40 -0.61
C MET A 72 -11.59 -5.00 0.62
N VAL A 73 -12.91 -5.07 0.53
CA VAL A 73 -13.81 -4.68 1.62
C VAL A 73 -14.81 -5.81 1.91
N SER A 74 -15.12 -6.01 3.19
CA SER A 74 -16.18 -6.91 3.63
C SER A 74 -17.55 -6.25 3.50
N GLU A 75 -18.58 -7.02 3.10
CA GLU A 75 -19.98 -6.58 3.10
C GLU A 75 -20.49 -6.14 4.47
N ARG A 76 -19.77 -6.46 5.55
CA ARG A 76 -20.10 -5.99 6.91
C ARG A 76 -19.71 -4.54 7.16
N LEU A 77 -18.78 -3.99 6.37
CA LEU A 77 -18.28 -2.63 6.54
C LEU A 77 -19.07 -1.61 5.73
N VAL A 78 -19.69 -2.03 4.63
CA VAL A 78 -20.41 -1.15 3.71
C VAL A 78 -21.54 -1.91 2.99
N ASN A 79 -22.62 -1.19 2.64
CA ASN A 79 -23.66 -1.77 1.80
C ASN A 79 -23.18 -1.88 0.35
N VAL A 80 -22.73 -3.07 -0.03
CA VAL A 80 -22.19 -3.38 -1.36
C VAL A 80 -23.24 -3.43 -2.49
N GLN A 81 -24.54 -3.39 -2.14
CA GLN A 81 -25.64 -3.34 -3.11
C GLN A 81 -25.93 -1.92 -3.62
N GLU A 82 -25.42 -0.93 -2.92
CA GLU A 82 -25.56 0.48 -3.31
C GLU A 82 -24.26 0.95 -3.97
N SER A 83 -24.37 1.61 -5.13
CA SER A 83 -23.22 2.25 -5.75
C SER A 83 -22.65 3.33 -4.84
N ALA A 84 -21.35 3.29 -4.66
CA ALA A 84 -20.59 4.30 -3.92
C ALA A 84 -19.66 5.10 -4.83
N GLU A 85 -19.73 4.89 -6.15
CA GLU A 85 -18.93 5.62 -7.15
C GLU A 85 -19.13 7.15 -7.01
N GLY A 86 -18.05 7.90 -7.05
CA GLY A 86 -18.01 9.34 -6.85
C GLY A 86 -18.09 9.79 -5.40
N LYS A 87 -18.22 8.88 -4.44
CA LYS A 87 -18.20 9.23 -3.00
C LYS A 87 -16.77 9.24 -2.47
N CYS A 88 -16.52 10.18 -1.56
CA CYS A 88 -15.27 10.24 -0.82
C CYS A 88 -15.24 9.16 0.26
N VAL A 89 -14.07 8.56 0.49
CA VAL A 89 -13.90 7.48 1.45
C VAL A 89 -12.62 7.64 2.26
N TYR A 90 -12.71 7.33 3.55
CA TYR A 90 -11.56 7.14 4.44
C TYR A 90 -11.44 5.66 4.79
N ILE A 91 -10.26 5.10 4.60
CA ILE A 91 -10.00 3.67 4.78
C ILE A 91 -8.76 3.48 5.64
N THR A 92 -8.89 2.63 6.67
CA THR A 92 -7.75 2.04 7.34
C THR A 92 -7.69 0.54 7.08
N GLY A 93 -6.48 -0.03 7.08
CA GLY A 93 -6.33 -1.45 6.79
C GLY A 93 -4.88 -1.91 6.67
N GLN A 94 -4.69 -2.94 5.87
CA GLN A 94 -3.40 -3.56 5.61
C GLN A 94 -3.18 -3.73 4.11
N PHE A 95 -1.96 -3.54 3.64
CA PHE A 95 -1.60 -3.81 2.25
C PHE A 95 -1.21 -5.28 2.11
N ARG A 96 -2.08 -6.06 1.49
CA ARG A 96 -1.96 -7.52 1.41
C ARG A 96 -1.62 -7.99 0.03
N SER A 97 -0.91 -9.10 -0.03
CA SER A 97 -0.56 -9.80 -1.26
C SER A 97 -1.20 -11.18 -1.31
N PHE A 98 -1.63 -11.61 -2.48
CA PHE A 98 -2.04 -12.98 -2.74
C PHE A 98 -1.62 -13.40 -4.15
N ASN A 99 -1.38 -14.70 -4.33
CA ASN A 99 -1.10 -15.26 -5.65
C ASN A 99 -2.39 -15.71 -6.30
N ARG A 100 -2.75 -15.07 -7.42
CA ARG A 100 -3.82 -15.55 -8.29
C ARG A 100 -3.22 -16.60 -9.24
N HIS A 101 -3.80 -17.79 -9.23
CA HIS A 101 -3.46 -18.82 -10.18
C HIS A 101 -4.18 -18.52 -11.51
N GLU A 102 -3.42 -18.17 -12.53
CA GLU A 102 -3.86 -18.07 -13.92
C GLU A 102 -3.34 -19.31 -14.66
N GLU A 103 -4.01 -19.75 -15.74
CA GLU A 103 -3.81 -21.05 -16.43
C GLU A 103 -2.34 -21.48 -16.66
N HIS A 104 -1.38 -20.55 -16.65
CA HIS A 104 0.05 -20.86 -16.83
C HIS A 104 0.99 -20.07 -15.93
N LYS A 105 0.51 -19.21 -15.03
CA LYS A 105 1.37 -18.34 -14.18
C LYS A 105 0.68 -17.97 -12.88
N ASN A 106 1.48 -17.91 -11.82
CA ASN A 106 1.08 -17.24 -10.59
C ASN A 106 1.30 -15.74 -10.77
N ARG A 107 0.26 -14.94 -10.52
CA ARG A 107 0.33 -13.48 -10.50
C ARG A 107 0.19 -12.98 -9.08
N LEU A 108 1.16 -12.21 -8.63
CA LEU A 108 1.05 -11.48 -7.37
C LEU A 108 0.03 -10.36 -7.55
N VAL A 109 -1.01 -10.38 -6.73
CA VAL A 109 -2.04 -9.35 -6.66
C VAL A 109 -1.91 -8.66 -5.31
N LEU A 110 -1.94 -7.34 -5.33
CA LEU A 110 -1.83 -6.49 -4.16
C LEU A 110 -3.11 -5.67 -4.02
N SER A 111 -3.62 -5.56 -2.81
CA SER A 111 -4.77 -4.71 -2.48
C SER A 111 -4.71 -4.26 -1.04
N VAL A 112 -5.37 -3.16 -0.72
CA VAL A 112 -5.63 -2.75 0.66
C VAL A 112 -6.79 -3.59 1.17
N PHE A 113 -6.58 -4.36 2.22
CA PHE A 113 -7.62 -5.08 2.94
C PHE A 113 -8.18 -4.14 4.01
N ALA A 114 -9.37 -3.60 3.78
CA ALA A 114 -10.00 -2.63 4.65
C ALA A 114 -10.38 -3.26 6.00
N ARG A 115 -10.08 -2.53 7.07
CA ARG A 115 -10.56 -2.78 8.44
C ARG A 115 -11.63 -1.79 8.85
N GLU A 116 -11.46 -0.54 8.43
CA GLU A 116 -12.46 0.52 8.51
C GLU A 116 -12.69 1.04 7.11
N PHE A 117 -13.93 1.37 6.80
CA PHE A 117 -14.35 1.90 5.51
C PHE A 117 -15.47 2.91 5.80
N GLU A 118 -15.12 4.18 5.79
CA GLU A 118 -16.05 5.26 6.16
C GLU A 118 -16.27 6.17 4.94
N LEU A 119 -17.53 6.27 4.50
CA LEU A 119 -17.91 7.28 3.50
C LEU A 119 -17.94 8.64 4.18
N VAL A 120 -17.25 9.62 3.58
CA VAL A 120 -17.15 10.98 4.09
C VAL A 120 -17.77 11.96 3.08
N GLU A 121 -18.35 13.06 3.55
CA GLU A 121 -19.04 14.02 2.65
C GLU A 121 -18.03 14.73 1.74
N GLN A 122 -16.92 15.16 2.29
CA GLN A 122 -15.82 15.81 1.56
C GLN A 122 -14.51 15.62 2.34
N PHE A 123 -13.39 15.70 1.64
CA PHE A 123 -12.08 15.87 2.26
C PHE A 123 -11.37 17.03 1.55
N GLU A 124 -10.60 17.80 2.31
CA GLU A 124 -9.70 18.79 1.74
C GLU A 124 -8.50 18.06 1.14
N GLU A 125 -8.05 18.45 -0.06
CA GLU A 125 -6.89 17.81 -0.73
C GLU A 125 -5.63 17.81 0.15
N GLU A 126 -5.51 18.79 1.07
CA GLU A 126 -4.43 18.87 2.06
C GLU A 126 -4.47 17.72 3.09
N ASN A 127 -5.65 17.13 3.29
CA ASN A 127 -5.89 15.99 4.18
C ASN A 127 -5.88 14.64 3.43
N ALA A 128 -5.64 14.65 2.12
CA ALA A 128 -5.52 13.42 1.34
C ALA A 128 -4.45 12.52 1.96
N ALA A 129 -4.90 11.40 2.53
CA ALA A 129 -4.01 10.46 3.17
C ALA A 129 -3.66 9.33 2.20
N ASN A 130 -2.38 9.10 1.99
CA ASN A 130 -1.85 7.89 1.41
C ASN A 130 -0.60 7.55 2.19
N GLN A 131 -0.78 6.80 3.26
CA GLN A 131 0.28 6.47 4.19
C GLN A 131 0.30 4.98 4.44
N ILE A 132 1.48 4.41 4.45
CA ILE A 132 1.71 3.01 4.81
C ILE A 132 2.91 2.90 5.73
N PHE A 133 2.76 2.06 6.74
CA PHE A 133 3.83 1.56 7.58
C PHE A 133 3.95 0.05 7.41
N LEU A 134 5.18 -0.42 7.23
CA LEU A 134 5.51 -1.84 7.15
C LEU A 134 6.67 -2.14 8.10
N ASP A 135 6.54 -3.22 8.85
CA ASP A 135 7.59 -3.83 9.65
C ASP A 135 7.78 -5.27 9.14
N GLY A 136 8.94 -5.59 8.59
CA GLY A 136 9.14 -6.86 7.91
C GLY A 136 10.59 -7.12 7.52
N PHE A 137 10.78 -8.12 6.68
CA PHE A 137 12.10 -8.64 6.34
C PHE A 137 12.36 -8.58 4.84
N ILE A 138 13.58 -8.19 4.47
CA ILE A 138 14.03 -8.27 3.07
C ILE A 138 14.06 -9.75 2.66
N CYS A 139 13.27 -10.13 1.67
CA CYS A 139 13.16 -11.53 1.26
C CYS A 139 13.79 -11.83 -0.10
N LYS A 140 14.33 -10.82 -0.76
CA LYS A 140 15.06 -10.93 -2.02
C LYS A 140 16.17 -9.89 -2.05
N GLU A 141 17.30 -10.21 -2.67
CA GLU A 141 18.38 -9.27 -2.91
C GLU A 141 17.87 -7.98 -3.56
N SER A 142 18.28 -6.85 -3.02
CA SER A 142 17.88 -5.52 -3.51
C SER A 142 18.48 -5.26 -4.89
N VAL A 143 17.69 -4.66 -5.78
CA VAL A 143 18.15 -4.30 -7.13
C VAL A 143 18.37 -2.81 -7.18
N TYR A 144 19.64 -2.41 -7.02
CA TYR A 144 20.05 -1.01 -7.17
C TYR A 144 20.35 -0.69 -8.63
N ARG A 145 19.85 0.46 -9.10
CA ARG A 145 20.08 0.95 -10.47
C ARG A 145 19.98 2.48 -10.55
N LYS A 146 20.53 3.04 -11.61
CA LYS A 146 20.33 4.45 -11.97
C LYS A 146 19.39 4.56 -13.17
N THR A 147 18.44 5.46 -13.09
CA THR A 147 17.59 5.78 -14.25
C THR A 147 18.41 6.52 -15.33
N PRO A 148 17.93 6.58 -16.59
CA PRO A 148 18.58 7.37 -17.64
C PRO A 148 18.76 8.86 -17.26
N LEU A 149 17.91 9.39 -16.38
CA LEU A 149 18.01 10.74 -15.84
C LEU A 149 18.95 10.86 -14.61
N GLY A 150 19.70 9.80 -14.29
CA GLY A 150 20.66 9.79 -13.19
C GLY A 150 20.06 9.61 -11.79
N ARG A 151 18.74 9.38 -11.66
CA ARG A 151 18.11 9.13 -10.36
C ARG A 151 18.48 7.73 -9.87
N GLU A 152 18.92 7.64 -8.63
CA GLU A 152 19.21 6.37 -7.96
C GLU A 152 17.93 5.76 -7.42
N ILE A 153 17.73 4.47 -7.69
CA ILE A 153 16.60 3.69 -7.19
C ILE A 153 17.07 2.32 -6.71
N ALA A 154 16.38 1.79 -5.71
CA ALA A 154 16.53 0.41 -5.27
C ALA A 154 15.15 -0.24 -5.15
N ASP A 155 14.96 -1.36 -5.83
CA ASP A 155 13.76 -2.19 -5.76
C ASP A 155 13.97 -3.24 -4.66
N LEU A 156 13.06 -3.28 -3.71
CA LEU A 156 13.05 -4.22 -2.58
C LEU A 156 11.82 -5.11 -2.66
N LEU A 157 11.92 -6.31 -2.08
CA LEU A 157 10.76 -7.13 -1.78
C LEU A 157 10.75 -7.42 -0.28
N VAL A 158 9.72 -6.95 0.42
CA VAL A 158 9.59 -7.06 1.88
C VAL A 158 8.54 -8.11 2.21
N ALA A 159 8.92 -9.08 3.03
CA ALA A 159 8.01 -10.05 3.62
C ALA A 159 7.49 -9.51 4.95
N VAL A 160 6.19 -9.29 5.04
CA VAL A 160 5.51 -8.86 6.25
C VAL A 160 4.70 -10.01 6.80
N ASN A 161 5.00 -10.43 8.03
CA ASN A 161 4.38 -11.59 8.64
C ASN A 161 2.91 -11.32 8.99
N ARG A 162 2.08 -12.31 8.73
CA ARG A 162 0.69 -12.38 9.18
C ARG A 162 0.51 -13.46 10.24
N SER A 163 -0.62 -13.44 10.91
CA SER A 163 -1.08 -14.55 11.75
C SER A 163 -1.09 -15.86 10.96
N TYR A 164 -0.96 -16.96 11.67
CA TYR A 164 -1.04 -18.32 11.12
C TYR A 164 0.06 -18.67 10.09
N GLY A 165 1.27 -18.10 10.26
CA GLY A 165 2.43 -18.46 9.44
C GLY A 165 2.35 -18.05 7.98
N LYS A 166 1.51 -17.09 7.63
CA LYS A 166 1.44 -16.48 6.29
C LYS A 166 2.26 -15.20 6.25
N SER A 167 2.66 -14.79 5.07
CA SER A 167 3.35 -13.50 4.83
C SER A 167 2.79 -12.81 3.61
N ASP A 168 2.79 -11.48 3.66
CA ASP A 168 2.59 -10.62 2.51
C ASP A 168 3.95 -10.28 1.90
N TYR A 169 4.04 -10.36 0.58
CA TYR A 169 5.23 -9.99 -0.18
C TYR A 169 4.98 -8.66 -0.88
N ILE A 170 5.57 -7.59 -0.36
CA ILE A 170 5.26 -6.23 -0.77
C ILE A 170 6.46 -5.62 -1.51
N PRO A 171 6.31 -5.29 -2.81
CA PRO A 171 7.31 -4.54 -3.55
C PRO A 171 7.44 -3.13 -2.99
N CYS A 172 8.67 -2.68 -2.78
CA CYS A 172 8.98 -1.34 -2.31
C CYS A 172 10.03 -0.71 -3.22
N ILE A 173 9.90 0.58 -3.48
CA ILE A 173 10.86 1.34 -4.26
C ILE A 173 11.45 2.47 -3.41
N CYS A 174 12.77 2.47 -3.28
CA CYS A 174 13.55 3.50 -2.62
C CYS A 174 14.17 4.45 -3.64
N TRP A 175 14.30 5.73 -3.28
CA TRP A 175 14.85 6.78 -4.12
C TRP A 175 16.05 7.46 -3.47
N GLY A 176 17.04 7.85 -4.28
CA GLY A 176 18.18 8.66 -3.86
C GLY A 176 18.93 8.10 -2.65
N ARG A 177 18.98 8.85 -1.56
CA ARG A 177 19.67 8.43 -0.33
C ARG A 177 19.13 7.13 0.25
N ASN A 178 17.80 6.94 0.26
CA ASN A 178 17.18 5.69 0.72
C ASN A 178 17.57 4.51 -0.19
N ALA A 179 17.71 4.72 -1.51
CA ALA A 179 18.15 3.68 -2.43
C ALA A 179 19.58 3.23 -2.15
N ARG A 180 20.49 4.18 -1.92
CA ARG A 180 21.89 3.87 -1.53
C ARG A 180 21.97 3.12 -0.22
N PHE A 181 21.18 3.54 0.78
CA PHE A 181 21.11 2.87 2.08
C PHE A 181 20.59 1.43 1.93
N ALA A 182 19.46 1.28 1.23
CA ALA A 182 18.82 -0.03 1.03
C ALA A 182 19.62 -0.99 0.15
N SER A 183 20.52 -0.50 -0.69
CA SER A 183 21.38 -1.35 -1.53
C SER A 183 22.37 -2.22 -0.75
N GLY A 184 22.61 -1.89 0.53
CA GLY A 184 23.46 -2.68 1.42
C GLY A 184 22.71 -3.72 2.26
N PHE A 185 21.40 -3.86 2.10
CA PHE A 185 20.63 -4.82 2.89
C PHE A 185 20.76 -6.24 2.32
N GLU A 186 20.98 -7.18 3.22
CA GLU A 186 21.01 -8.60 2.91
C GLU A 186 19.61 -9.22 3.05
N VAL A 187 19.41 -10.38 2.43
CA VAL A 187 18.18 -11.18 2.64
C VAL A 187 18.12 -11.59 4.11
N GLY A 188 16.96 -11.34 4.73
CA GLY A 188 16.75 -11.54 6.16
C GLY A 188 16.90 -10.26 7.00
N SER A 189 17.40 -9.16 6.42
CA SER A 189 17.45 -7.86 7.11
C SER A 189 16.07 -7.43 7.59
N HIS A 190 15.95 -7.09 8.87
CA HIS A 190 14.72 -6.57 9.47
C HIS A 190 14.63 -5.06 9.23
N VAL A 191 13.54 -4.60 8.66
CA VAL A 191 13.35 -3.20 8.26
C VAL A 191 11.98 -2.67 8.66
N GLN A 192 11.95 -1.39 8.98
CA GLN A 192 10.73 -0.62 9.09
C GLN A 192 10.68 0.41 7.95
N ILE A 193 9.53 0.49 7.30
CA ILE A 193 9.30 1.33 6.12
C ILE A 193 8.09 2.20 6.31
N TRP A 194 8.25 3.49 6.03
CA TRP A 194 7.17 4.46 5.89
C TRP A 194 7.14 4.94 4.45
N GLY A 195 5.95 5.10 3.91
CA GLY A 195 5.79 5.52 2.54
C GLY A 195 4.33 5.72 2.14
N ARG A 196 4.09 5.58 0.86
CA ARG A 196 2.76 5.62 0.26
C ARG A 196 2.61 4.50 -0.76
N ILE A 197 1.40 4.02 -0.96
CA ILE A 197 1.08 3.09 -2.03
C ILE A 197 1.02 3.88 -3.34
N GLN A 198 1.64 3.36 -4.39
CA GLN A 198 1.55 3.94 -5.72
C GLN A 198 1.23 2.88 -6.76
N SER A 199 0.53 3.30 -7.80
CA SER A 199 0.28 2.54 -9.00
C SER A 199 1.23 2.99 -10.12
N ARG A 200 1.65 2.05 -10.95
CA ARG A 200 2.49 2.32 -12.12
C ARG A 200 2.07 1.44 -13.28
N GLU A 201 1.67 2.09 -14.36
CA GLU A 201 1.42 1.38 -15.62
C GLU A 201 2.74 0.94 -16.27
N TYR A 202 2.74 -0.25 -16.83
CA TYR A 202 3.84 -0.77 -17.63
C TYR A 202 3.33 -1.69 -18.74
N VAL A 203 4.11 -1.76 -19.81
CA VAL A 203 3.84 -2.64 -20.94
C VAL A 203 4.64 -3.91 -20.78
N LYS A 204 3.95 -5.05 -20.78
CA LYS A 204 4.57 -6.38 -20.77
C LYS A 204 4.49 -6.99 -22.17
N LYS A 205 5.64 -7.33 -22.71
CA LYS A 205 5.71 -8.13 -23.95
C LYS A 205 5.34 -9.58 -23.62
N VAL A 206 4.22 -10.05 -24.17
CA VAL A 206 3.72 -11.42 -23.95
C VAL A 206 4.24 -12.36 -25.02
N SER A 207 4.34 -11.89 -26.27
CA SER A 207 4.94 -12.59 -27.41
C SER A 207 5.67 -11.59 -28.32
N GLU A 208 6.21 -12.04 -29.46
CA GLU A 208 6.86 -11.14 -30.42
C GLU A 208 5.91 -10.08 -31.00
N THR A 209 4.62 -10.39 -31.08
CA THR A 209 3.59 -9.53 -31.69
C THR A 209 2.56 -9.00 -30.73
N GLN A 210 2.60 -9.42 -29.45
CA GLN A 210 1.57 -9.07 -28.45
C GLN A 210 2.18 -8.40 -27.24
N VAL A 211 1.65 -7.22 -26.93
CA VAL A 211 1.96 -6.46 -25.73
C VAL A 211 0.70 -6.31 -24.87
N GLU A 212 0.85 -6.32 -23.57
CA GLU A 212 -0.21 -6.17 -22.60
C GLU A 212 0.10 -5.01 -21.67
N GLN A 213 -0.83 -4.06 -21.54
CA GLN A 213 -0.75 -3.02 -20.50
C GLN A 213 -1.11 -3.63 -19.15
N ARG A 214 -0.31 -3.36 -18.16
CA ARG A 214 -0.49 -3.82 -16.78
C ARG A 214 -0.23 -2.72 -15.79
N VAL A 215 -0.85 -2.83 -14.63
CA VAL A 215 -0.59 -1.97 -13.49
C VAL A 215 0.18 -2.76 -12.44
N ALA A 216 1.27 -2.18 -11.94
CA ALA A 216 2.01 -2.64 -10.78
C ALA A 216 1.70 -1.73 -9.59
N TYR A 217 1.54 -2.34 -8.43
CA TYR A 217 1.38 -1.64 -7.16
C TYR A 217 2.64 -1.86 -6.34
N GLU A 218 3.12 -0.80 -5.72
CA GLU A 218 4.35 -0.82 -4.92
C GLU A 218 4.29 0.25 -3.83
N VAL A 219 5.13 0.14 -2.82
CA VAL A 219 5.31 1.17 -1.81
C VAL A 219 6.46 2.09 -2.20
N SER A 220 6.15 3.37 -2.45
CA SER A 220 7.17 4.41 -2.60
C SER A 220 7.66 4.83 -1.21
N VAL A 221 8.90 4.49 -0.91
CA VAL A 221 9.51 4.64 0.42
C VAL A 221 9.92 6.09 0.66
N SER A 222 9.37 6.71 1.71
CA SER A 222 9.78 8.01 2.20
C SER A 222 10.87 7.91 3.29
N LYS A 223 10.76 6.89 4.15
CA LYS A 223 11.71 6.59 5.22
C LYS A 223 11.90 5.08 5.35
N ILE A 224 13.13 4.65 5.59
CA ILE A 224 13.47 3.26 5.90
C ILE A 224 14.46 3.21 7.06
N GLU A 225 14.22 2.32 7.99
CA GLU A 225 15.09 2.03 9.12
C GLU A 225 15.48 0.56 9.10
N PHE A 226 16.72 0.30 9.45
CA PHE A 226 17.24 -1.05 9.68
C PHE A 226 17.17 -1.34 11.17
N LEU A 227 16.66 -2.49 11.52
CA LEU A 227 16.59 -3.00 12.88
C LEU A 227 17.62 -4.13 13.06
N GLU A 228 18.38 -4.07 14.14
CA GLU A 228 19.36 -5.10 14.50
C GLU A 228 18.68 -6.36 15.06
#